data_75ba178791aea6f014078bb5cc59ca3e
#
_entry.id   75ba178791aea6f014078bb5cc59ca3e
#
_cell.length_a   1.000
_cell.length_b   1.000
_cell.length_c   1.000
_cell.angle_alpha   90.00
_cell.angle_beta   90.00
_cell.angle_gamma   90.00
#
_symmetry.space_group_name_H-M   'P 1'
#
loop_
_entity.id
_entity.type
_entity.pdbx_description
1 polymer ?
#
loop_
_entity_poly.entity_id
_entity_poly.type
_entity_poly.pdbx_seq_one_letter_code
_entity_poly.pdbx_strand_id
1 'polypeptide(L)'
;MIQRFSFGHPFPTQSVVLSLPAESGPVPFLTPDGTGWRFPLSEQAAVYGLGEMPRGINKRGWHYITNNTDESRHSEDKLSFYGAHNFLLVRDGSTCFGLFVDFPGKVYYDIGYTRHDLFSFHTETPDYDLYLLSGGNENAICKEFRTLIGRSYIPPKWAFGLAQSRWGYKTEEDVREVARQYKEHDLPLDMICMDIEYMQDYADFTVNKERFPDLTKLSADLKAQGIRLVPIIDAGVRVDPNDSTCTEGLEKGYFCKKADGTPFVAAVWPGKAYFADFLRPEVREWFGHKYKALTDCGIEGFWNDMNEPAIFYAEERLKKTFAQIEKYSKQNLDISSFGAFTGMVAELSNNENDYKLFYHNTKQGRMRHDLSLIHI
;
A
#
# COMPACT_ATOMS: atom_id res chain seq x y z
N MET A 1 -9.62 -27.36 5.60
CA MET A 1 -10.35 -26.91 6.85
C MET A 1 -9.70 -25.61 7.32
N ILE A 2 -10.51 -24.60 7.64
CA ILE A 2 -10.05 -23.31 8.15
C ILE A 2 -10.49 -23.17 9.59
N GLN A 3 -9.59 -22.86 10.49
CA GLN A 3 -9.84 -22.58 11.90
C GLN A 3 -9.43 -21.14 12.20
N ARG A 4 -10.27 -20.38 12.92
CA ARG A 4 -9.97 -19.02 13.37
C ARG A 4 -9.69 -19.00 14.86
N PHE A 5 -8.61 -18.36 15.27
CA PHE A 5 -8.27 -18.06 16.65
C PHE A 5 -8.20 -16.54 16.81
N SER A 6 -8.84 -16.01 17.84
CA SER A 6 -8.97 -14.57 18.05
C SER A 6 -8.26 -14.17 19.34
N PHE A 7 -7.39 -13.16 19.28
CA PHE A 7 -6.60 -12.70 20.41
C PHE A 7 -6.84 -11.21 20.65
N GLY A 8 -6.95 -10.83 21.91
CA GLY A 8 -7.20 -9.42 22.29
C GLY A 8 -8.49 -8.85 21.70
N HIS A 9 -8.37 -7.72 21.04
CA HIS A 9 -9.46 -6.99 20.36
C HIS A 9 -9.10 -6.72 18.89
N PRO A 10 -9.20 -7.73 18.00
CA PRO A 10 -8.79 -7.60 16.61
C PRO A 10 -9.53 -6.46 15.89
N PHE A 11 -8.80 -5.71 15.07
CA PHE A 11 -9.39 -4.75 14.18
C PHE A 11 -10.07 -5.47 13.00
N PRO A 12 -11.32 -5.11 12.62
CA PRO A 12 -12.00 -5.71 11.47
C PRO A 12 -11.40 -5.17 10.15
N THR A 13 -10.41 -5.87 9.63
CA THR A 13 -9.64 -5.46 8.43
C THR A 13 -10.43 -5.56 7.13
N GLN A 14 -11.52 -6.32 7.09
CA GLN A 14 -12.24 -6.72 5.88
C GLN A 14 -11.41 -7.60 4.91
N SER A 15 -10.25 -8.10 5.34
CA SER A 15 -9.40 -9.01 4.55
C SER A 15 -10.07 -10.38 4.35
N VAL A 16 -11.02 -10.74 5.20
CA VAL A 16 -11.67 -12.03 5.23
C VAL A 16 -13.14 -11.89 4.87
N VAL A 17 -13.62 -12.72 3.93
CA VAL A 17 -15.02 -12.73 3.49
C VAL A 17 -15.87 -13.79 4.20
N LEU A 18 -15.24 -14.76 4.88
CA LEU A 18 -15.92 -15.80 5.63
C LEU A 18 -16.14 -15.35 7.08
N SER A 19 -17.37 -15.51 7.57
CA SER A 19 -17.65 -15.39 9.00
C SER A 19 -17.44 -16.75 9.67
N LEU A 20 -16.35 -16.86 10.43
CA LEU A 20 -16.01 -18.06 11.18
C LEU A 20 -16.03 -17.78 12.69
N PRO A 21 -16.60 -18.67 13.51
CA PRO A 21 -16.47 -18.57 14.96
C PRO A 21 -15.01 -18.70 15.37
N ALA A 22 -14.62 -18.03 16.43
CA ALA A 22 -13.30 -18.26 17.03
C ALA A 22 -13.27 -19.59 17.74
N GLU A 23 -12.23 -20.38 17.49
CA GLU A 23 -11.96 -21.62 18.21
C GLU A 23 -11.51 -21.33 19.63
N SER A 24 -11.84 -22.21 20.56
CA SER A 24 -11.33 -22.20 21.92
C SER A 24 -10.28 -23.30 22.10
N GLY A 25 -9.17 -22.99 22.77
CA GLY A 25 -8.11 -23.95 23.04
C GLY A 25 -6.78 -23.62 22.36
N PRO A 26 -5.82 -24.56 22.41
CA PRO A 26 -4.49 -24.34 21.83
C PRO A 26 -4.54 -24.31 20.31
N VAL A 27 -3.74 -23.43 19.71
CA VAL A 27 -3.55 -23.41 18.26
C VAL A 27 -2.72 -24.63 17.85
N PRO A 28 -3.23 -25.50 16.96
CA PRO A 28 -2.48 -26.69 16.54
C PRO A 28 -1.10 -26.33 15.97
N PHE A 29 -0.09 -27.14 16.27
CA PHE A 29 1.31 -26.99 15.87
C PHE A 29 2.06 -25.81 16.49
N LEU A 30 1.36 -24.80 17.03
CA LEU A 30 1.97 -23.56 17.50
C LEU A 30 2.09 -23.54 19.03
N THR A 31 3.17 -22.95 19.51
CA THR A 31 3.39 -22.64 20.93
C THR A 31 3.44 -21.13 21.11
N PRO A 32 2.75 -20.55 22.13
CA PRO A 32 2.79 -19.11 22.37
C PRO A 32 4.21 -18.58 22.58
N ASP A 33 4.49 -17.39 22.04
CA ASP A 33 5.76 -16.70 22.15
C ASP A 33 5.56 -15.17 22.15
N GLY A 34 5.49 -14.56 23.31
CA GLY A 34 5.17 -13.13 23.44
C GLY A 34 3.81 -12.76 22.87
N THR A 35 3.79 -11.81 21.91
CA THR A 35 2.60 -11.41 21.16
C THR A 35 2.34 -12.27 19.92
N GLY A 36 3.06 -13.38 19.76
CA GLY A 36 2.97 -14.27 18.60
C GLY A 36 3.15 -15.72 18.95
N TRP A 37 3.69 -16.48 18.01
CA TRP A 37 3.75 -17.94 18.06
C TRP A 37 5.02 -18.46 17.43
N ARG A 38 5.38 -19.68 17.83
CA ARG A 38 6.52 -20.41 17.28
C ARG A 38 6.18 -21.88 17.02
N PHE A 39 6.91 -22.52 16.11
CA PHE A 39 6.90 -23.97 15.89
C PHE A 39 8.26 -24.48 15.42
N PRO A 40 8.58 -25.76 15.68
CA PRO A 40 9.84 -26.34 15.23
C PRO A 40 9.87 -26.54 13.73
N LEU A 41 11.03 -26.35 13.09
CA LEU A 41 11.31 -26.66 11.70
C LEU A 41 12.30 -27.82 11.60
N SER A 42 11.96 -28.86 10.83
CA SER A 42 12.97 -29.87 10.47
C SER A 42 13.96 -29.32 9.43
N GLU A 43 15.05 -30.02 9.16
CA GLU A 43 16.04 -29.62 8.14
C GLU A 43 15.43 -29.52 6.74
N GLN A 44 14.37 -30.28 6.48
CA GLN A 44 13.70 -30.34 5.17
C GLN A 44 12.52 -29.37 5.05
N ALA A 45 12.22 -28.59 6.10
CA ALA A 45 11.11 -27.68 6.09
C ALA A 45 11.29 -26.56 5.04
N ALA A 46 10.21 -26.24 4.33
CA ALA A 46 10.12 -25.13 3.42
C ALA A 46 8.95 -24.22 3.82
N VAL A 47 9.15 -22.91 3.71
CA VAL A 47 8.14 -21.90 4.04
C VAL A 47 7.99 -20.97 2.84
N TYR A 48 6.76 -20.79 2.37
CA TYR A 48 6.42 -20.00 1.19
C TYR A 48 5.44 -18.88 1.56
N GLY A 49 5.43 -17.78 0.81
CA GLY A 49 4.44 -16.71 1.00
C GLY A 49 5.05 -15.36 1.32
N LEU A 50 4.37 -14.60 2.16
CA LEU A 50 4.66 -13.21 2.60
C LEU A 50 4.55 -12.14 1.49
N GLY A 51 3.99 -12.49 0.33
CA GLY A 51 3.82 -11.54 -0.77
C GLY A 51 5.10 -11.22 -1.51
N GLU A 52 5.26 -9.97 -1.90
CA GLU A 52 6.43 -9.46 -2.61
C GLU A 52 7.58 -9.20 -1.62
N MET A 53 8.39 -10.22 -1.43
CA MET A 53 9.53 -10.19 -0.50
C MET A 53 10.82 -10.53 -1.22
N PRO A 54 11.96 -9.95 -0.79
CA PRO A 54 13.26 -10.31 -1.34
C PRO A 54 13.57 -11.78 -1.12
N ARG A 55 14.64 -12.24 -1.75
CA ARG A 55 15.15 -13.61 -1.68
C ARG A 55 14.26 -14.62 -2.41
N GLY A 56 14.61 -15.86 -2.38
CA GLY A 56 13.92 -16.92 -3.14
C GLY A 56 12.50 -17.25 -2.67
N ILE A 57 11.88 -18.19 -3.34
CA ILE A 57 10.52 -18.68 -3.04
C ILE A 57 10.46 -19.29 -1.63
N ASN A 58 11.45 -20.09 -1.24
CA ASN A 58 11.56 -20.60 0.12
C ASN A 58 12.11 -19.50 1.04
N LYS A 59 11.31 -19.08 2.00
CA LYS A 59 11.62 -18.00 2.93
C LYS A 59 12.49 -18.42 4.11
N ARG A 60 12.80 -19.70 4.25
CA ARG A 60 13.63 -20.22 5.35
C ARG A 60 15.05 -19.63 5.33
N GLY A 61 15.63 -19.45 6.51
CA GLY A 61 16.97 -18.92 6.75
C GLY A 61 17.03 -17.39 6.82
N TRP A 62 15.89 -16.72 6.90
CA TRP A 62 15.83 -15.26 6.94
C TRP A 62 14.76 -14.75 7.89
N HIS A 63 14.85 -13.45 8.23
CA HIS A 63 13.77 -12.73 8.89
C HIS A 63 13.14 -11.70 7.93
N TYR A 64 11.86 -11.40 8.16
CA TYR A 64 11.05 -10.50 7.33
C TYR A 64 10.16 -9.64 8.20
N ILE A 65 9.75 -8.50 7.64
CA ILE A 65 8.71 -7.65 8.23
C ILE A 65 7.65 -7.45 7.16
N THR A 66 6.40 -7.82 7.44
CA THR A 66 5.31 -7.46 6.54
C THR A 66 4.87 -6.03 6.84
N ASN A 67 5.39 -5.11 6.05
CA ASN A 67 5.10 -3.69 6.13
C ASN A 67 5.27 -3.10 4.74
N ASN A 68 4.17 -2.73 4.09
CA ASN A 68 4.24 -2.16 2.76
C ASN A 68 4.97 -0.82 2.80
N THR A 69 6.06 -0.74 2.07
CA THR A 69 6.95 0.42 2.05
C THR A 69 7.33 0.80 0.64
N ASP A 70 7.44 2.09 0.38
CA ASP A 70 8.05 2.63 -0.83
C ASP A 70 9.59 2.46 -0.73
N GLU A 71 10.09 1.34 -1.25
CA GLU A 71 11.51 0.99 -1.22
C GLU A 71 12.10 1.05 -2.63
N SER A 72 12.81 2.12 -2.93
CA SER A 72 13.43 2.34 -4.24
C SER A 72 14.70 1.52 -4.51
N ARG A 73 15.32 0.96 -3.46
CA ARG A 73 16.57 0.19 -3.55
C ARG A 73 16.29 -1.27 -3.26
N HIS A 74 15.92 -2.00 -4.29
CA HIS A 74 15.66 -3.45 -4.18
C HIS A 74 16.98 -4.20 -4.04
N SER A 75 17.21 -4.77 -2.86
CA SER A 75 18.37 -5.61 -2.55
C SER A 75 17.98 -6.75 -1.62
N GLU A 76 18.79 -7.80 -1.60
CA GLU A 76 18.48 -9.02 -0.84
C GLU A 76 18.53 -8.84 0.69
N ASP A 77 19.10 -7.73 1.19
CA ASP A 77 19.16 -7.41 2.62
C ASP A 77 17.89 -6.71 3.14
N LYS A 78 16.98 -6.29 2.26
CA LYS A 78 15.72 -5.67 2.66
C LYS A 78 14.80 -6.66 3.38
N LEU A 79 14.02 -6.14 4.31
CA LEU A 79 13.10 -6.94 5.13
C LEU A 79 11.66 -6.89 4.61
N SER A 80 11.33 -5.90 3.79
CA SER A 80 10.01 -5.69 3.21
C SER A 80 10.11 -4.93 1.89
N PHE A 81 9.06 -5.06 1.04
CA PHE A 81 8.86 -4.29 -0.19
C PHE A 81 7.43 -3.74 -0.25
N TYR A 82 6.96 -3.39 -1.45
CA TYR A 82 5.66 -2.76 -1.69
C TYR A 82 4.46 -3.63 -1.40
N GLY A 83 4.54 -4.96 -1.66
CA GLY A 83 3.41 -5.88 -1.62
C GLY A 83 3.54 -6.96 -0.55
N ALA A 84 3.76 -6.59 0.72
CA ALA A 84 3.82 -7.53 1.84
C ALA A 84 2.43 -8.16 2.12
N HIS A 85 2.41 -9.43 2.51
CA HIS A 85 1.19 -10.18 2.77
C HIS A 85 1.39 -11.19 3.91
N ASN A 86 0.49 -11.20 4.90
CA ASN A 86 0.62 -12.01 6.12
C ASN A 86 0.19 -13.49 5.96
N PHE A 87 0.17 -14.01 4.74
CA PHE A 87 -0.07 -15.42 4.50
C PHE A 87 1.22 -16.17 4.23
N LEU A 88 1.39 -17.30 4.87
CA LEU A 88 2.44 -18.25 4.57
C LEU A 88 1.96 -19.69 4.59
N LEU A 89 2.67 -20.52 3.86
CA LEU A 89 2.45 -21.94 3.73
C LEU A 89 3.71 -22.69 4.19
N VAL A 90 3.52 -23.60 5.12
CA VAL A 90 4.59 -24.43 5.65
C VAL A 90 4.46 -25.84 5.13
N ARG A 91 5.56 -26.39 4.60
CA ARG A 91 5.74 -27.80 4.27
C ARG A 91 6.88 -28.34 5.11
N ASP A 92 6.61 -29.35 5.95
CA ASP A 92 7.62 -30.02 6.75
C ASP A 92 7.35 -31.53 6.75
N GLY A 93 8.09 -32.25 5.93
CA GLY A 93 7.84 -33.67 5.68
C GLY A 93 6.42 -33.93 5.14
N SER A 94 5.63 -34.72 5.86
CA SER A 94 4.22 -34.97 5.57
C SER A 94 3.27 -33.87 6.07
N THR A 95 3.74 -32.98 6.94
CA THR A 95 2.95 -31.88 7.49
C THR A 95 2.88 -30.73 6.49
N CYS A 96 1.66 -30.25 6.20
CA CYS A 96 1.45 -29.09 5.35
C CYS A 96 0.28 -28.28 5.90
N PHE A 97 0.54 -27.00 6.21
CA PHE A 97 -0.49 -26.08 6.70
C PHE A 97 -0.22 -24.65 6.24
N GLY A 98 -1.26 -23.83 6.23
CA GLY A 98 -1.18 -22.40 5.99
C GLY A 98 -1.45 -21.61 7.27
N LEU A 99 -0.79 -20.48 7.40
CA LEU A 99 -1.07 -19.49 8.43
C LEU A 99 -1.40 -18.15 7.77
N PHE A 100 -2.46 -17.52 8.24
CA PHE A 100 -2.78 -16.14 7.88
C PHE A 100 -2.97 -15.33 9.16
N VAL A 101 -2.14 -14.31 9.33
CA VAL A 101 -2.20 -13.38 10.46
C VAL A 101 -2.97 -12.15 10.00
N ASP A 102 -4.24 -12.04 10.36
CA ASP A 102 -5.07 -10.89 10.04
C ASP A 102 -4.82 -9.77 11.04
N PHE A 103 -3.75 -9.04 10.77
CA PHE A 103 -3.27 -7.91 11.56
C PHE A 103 -2.88 -6.77 10.61
N PRO A 104 -3.40 -5.57 10.79
CA PRO A 104 -3.16 -4.45 9.87
C PRO A 104 -1.83 -3.73 10.08
N GLY A 105 -1.12 -4.00 11.18
CA GLY A 105 0.20 -3.45 11.50
C GLY A 105 1.35 -4.35 11.07
N LYS A 106 2.53 -4.05 11.56
CA LYS A 106 3.75 -4.81 11.26
C LYS A 106 3.72 -6.19 11.91
N VAL A 107 4.02 -7.21 11.11
CA VAL A 107 4.27 -8.57 11.61
C VAL A 107 5.71 -8.94 11.32
N TYR A 108 6.40 -9.42 12.34
CA TYR A 108 7.81 -9.78 12.30
C TYR A 108 7.94 -11.30 12.24
N TYR A 109 8.65 -11.81 11.27
CA TYR A 109 8.87 -13.24 11.06
C TYR A 109 10.34 -13.60 11.16
N ASP A 110 10.66 -14.60 11.95
CA ASP A 110 11.96 -15.30 11.98
C ASP A 110 11.74 -16.73 11.48
N ILE A 111 12.25 -17.03 10.30
CA ILE A 111 12.02 -18.30 9.62
C ILE A 111 13.31 -19.11 9.60
N GLY A 112 13.75 -19.60 10.76
CA GLY A 112 14.99 -20.33 10.87
C GLY A 112 16.26 -19.49 10.66
N TYR A 113 16.19 -18.19 10.91
CA TYR A 113 17.34 -17.28 10.83
C TYR A 113 18.12 -17.25 12.13
N THR A 114 17.50 -16.88 13.24
CA THR A 114 18.16 -16.87 14.57
C THR A 114 18.41 -18.29 15.06
N ARG A 115 17.47 -19.18 14.81
CA ARG A 115 17.58 -20.61 15.10
C ARG A 115 17.09 -21.43 13.91
N HIS A 116 17.96 -22.25 13.31
CA HIS A 116 17.65 -23.05 12.12
C HIS A 116 16.48 -24.01 12.29
N ASP A 117 16.25 -24.46 13.51
CA ASP A 117 15.21 -25.41 13.89
C ASP A 117 13.89 -24.77 14.35
N LEU A 118 13.74 -23.43 14.19
CA LEU A 118 12.62 -22.71 14.74
C LEU A 118 12.04 -21.67 13.75
N PHE A 119 10.73 -21.68 13.63
CA PHE A 119 9.95 -20.56 13.08
C PHE A 119 9.33 -19.79 14.24
N SER A 120 9.31 -18.46 14.13
CA SER A 120 8.48 -17.62 15.00
C SER A 120 7.95 -16.41 14.26
N PHE A 121 6.83 -15.89 14.75
CA PHE A 121 6.35 -14.57 14.38
C PHE A 121 5.82 -13.83 15.60
N HIS A 122 5.83 -12.51 15.56
CA HIS A 122 5.17 -11.66 16.54
C HIS A 122 4.58 -10.42 15.88
N THR A 123 3.57 -9.85 16.52
CA THR A 123 2.88 -8.62 16.15
C THR A 123 3.21 -7.50 17.14
N GLU A 124 2.97 -6.26 16.78
CA GLU A 124 3.20 -5.11 17.68
C GLU A 124 2.23 -5.09 18.86
N THR A 125 1.03 -5.65 18.72
CA THR A 125 0.04 -5.83 19.79
C THR A 125 -0.55 -7.23 19.72
N PRO A 126 -1.17 -7.74 20.81
CA PRO A 126 -1.82 -9.05 20.79
C PRO A 126 -3.20 -9.06 20.11
N ASP A 127 -3.59 -7.98 19.40
CA ASP A 127 -4.94 -7.77 18.90
C ASP A 127 -5.06 -8.20 17.43
N TYR A 128 -5.16 -9.51 17.16
CA TYR A 128 -5.26 -10.04 15.80
C TYR A 128 -6.05 -11.34 15.73
N ASP A 129 -6.52 -11.65 14.53
CA ASP A 129 -7.04 -12.96 14.20
C ASP A 129 -5.95 -13.81 13.51
N LEU A 130 -5.85 -15.06 13.93
CA LEU A 130 -4.99 -16.06 13.32
C LEU A 130 -5.86 -17.13 12.65
N TYR A 131 -5.61 -17.35 11.36
CA TYR A 131 -6.27 -18.43 10.63
C TYR A 131 -5.26 -19.54 10.33
N LEU A 132 -5.61 -20.76 10.79
CA LEU A 132 -4.89 -21.98 10.48
C LEU A 132 -5.63 -22.72 9.36
N LEU A 133 -4.93 -23.00 8.27
CA LEU A 133 -5.47 -23.70 7.11
C LEU A 133 -4.81 -25.07 6.98
N SER A 134 -5.63 -26.11 6.96
CA SER A 134 -5.15 -27.49 6.80
C SER A 134 -5.84 -28.14 5.60
N GLY A 135 -5.05 -28.73 4.68
CA GLY A 135 -5.59 -29.26 3.43
C GLY A 135 -4.81 -30.43 2.86
N GLY A 136 -3.83 -30.96 3.57
CA GLY A 136 -3.05 -32.13 3.15
C GLY A 136 -1.98 -31.85 2.08
N ASN A 137 -2.14 -30.80 1.27
CA ASN A 137 -1.13 -30.34 0.31
C ASN A 137 -1.27 -28.85 0.02
N GLU A 138 -0.25 -28.27 -0.63
CA GLU A 138 -0.13 -26.84 -0.92
C GLU A 138 -1.33 -26.30 -1.73
N ASN A 139 -1.73 -27.03 -2.78
CA ASN A 139 -2.84 -26.62 -3.64
C ASN A 139 -4.17 -26.56 -2.87
N ALA A 140 -4.42 -27.49 -1.96
CA ALA A 140 -5.60 -27.49 -1.12
C ALA A 140 -5.58 -26.30 -0.16
N ILE A 141 -4.43 -25.98 0.45
CA ILE A 141 -4.26 -24.84 1.33
C ILE A 141 -4.48 -23.52 0.59
N CYS A 142 -3.91 -23.36 -0.61
CA CYS A 142 -4.13 -22.18 -1.45
C CYS A 142 -5.61 -22.02 -1.84
N LYS A 143 -6.34 -23.11 -2.08
CA LYS A 143 -7.78 -23.08 -2.33
C LYS A 143 -8.55 -22.64 -1.09
N GLU A 144 -8.22 -23.18 0.09
CA GLU A 144 -8.81 -22.76 1.37
C GLU A 144 -8.53 -21.28 1.65
N PHE A 145 -7.30 -20.82 1.44
CA PHE A 145 -6.95 -19.42 1.61
C PHE A 145 -7.77 -18.52 0.68
N ARG A 146 -7.88 -18.88 -0.59
CA ARG A 146 -8.72 -18.17 -1.56
C ARG A 146 -10.20 -18.17 -1.19
N THR A 147 -10.68 -19.22 -0.50
CA THR A 147 -12.04 -19.25 0.02
C THR A 147 -12.20 -18.29 1.20
N LEU A 148 -11.17 -18.19 2.05
CA LEU A 148 -11.14 -17.32 3.21
C LEU A 148 -11.18 -15.83 2.82
N ILE A 149 -10.31 -15.42 1.90
CA ILE A 149 -10.15 -14.01 1.49
C ILE A 149 -11.02 -13.59 0.30
N GLY A 150 -11.74 -14.54 -0.30
CA GLY A 150 -12.51 -14.29 -1.51
C GLY A 150 -11.74 -14.51 -2.80
N ARG A 151 -12.44 -14.35 -3.92
CA ARG A 151 -11.86 -14.52 -5.24
C ARG A 151 -11.24 -13.22 -5.71
N SER A 152 -10.01 -13.31 -6.21
CA SER A 152 -9.37 -12.18 -6.89
C SER A 152 -10.18 -11.78 -8.13
N TYR A 153 -10.26 -10.49 -8.39
CA TYR A 153 -10.71 -9.98 -9.68
C TYR A 153 -9.79 -10.54 -10.79
N ILE A 154 -10.38 -10.98 -11.88
CA ILE A 154 -9.63 -11.41 -13.06
C ILE A 154 -9.64 -10.23 -14.02
N PRO A 155 -8.53 -9.51 -14.18
CA PRO A 155 -8.47 -8.37 -15.08
C PRO A 155 -8.58 -8.81 -16.55
N PRO A 156 -8.96 -7.90 -17.46
CA PRO A 156 -9.00 -8.18 -18.88
C PRO A 156 -7.61 -8.50 -19.42
N LYS A 157 -7.56 -9.21 -20.56
CA LYS A 157 -6.30 -9.72 -21.13
C LYS A 157 -5.23 -8.64 -21.33
N TRP A 158 -5.62 -7.45 -21.76
CA TRP A 158 -4.68 -6.34 -21.98
C TRP A 158 -3.93 -5.91 -20.73
N ALA A 159 -4.52 -6.08 -19.54
CA ALA A 159 -3.87 -5.74 -18.28
C ALA A 159 -2.69 -6.67 -17.90
N PHE A 160 -2.51 -7.78 -18.63
CA PHE A 160 -1.36 -8.68 -18.50
C PHE A 160 -0.33 -8.46 -19.62
N GLY A 161 -0.56 -7.49 -20.50
CA GLY A 161 0.32 -7.18 -21.60
C GLY A 161 1.44 -6.22 -21.22
N LEU A 162 2.14 -5.70 -22.23
CA LEU A 162 3.23 -4.76 -22.03
C LEU A 162 2.70 -3.37 -21.65
N ALA A 163 3.14 -2.87 -20.51
CA ALA A 163 2.88 -1.51 -20.04
C ALA A 163 4.11 -0.63 -20.27
N GLN A 164 3.91 0.51 -20.91
CA GLN A 164 4.91 1.58 -20.97
C GLN A 164 4.52 2.68 -20.01
N SER A 165 5.38 2.96 -19.02
CA SER A 165 5.22 4.02 -18.04
C SER A 165 6.43 4.92 -18.00
N ARG A 166 6.21 6.20 -17.80
CA ARG A 166 7.27 7.18 -17.55
C ARG A 166 6.71 8.43 -16.91
N TRP A 167 7.38 8.94 -15.87
CA TRP A 167 7.22 10.32 -15.45
C TRP A 167 7.74 11.25 -16.56
N GLY A 168 6.90 12.19 -17.04
CA GLY A 168 7.29 13.17 -18.04
C GLY A 168 6.63 13.02 -19.43
N TYR A 169 5.56 12.26 -19.58
CA TYR A 169 4.64 12.39 -20.70
C TYR A 169 3.77 13.62 -20.47
N LYS A 170 4.27 14.79 -20.88
CA LYS A 170 3.71 16.10 -20.51
C LYS A 170 2.53 16.53 -21.35
N THR A 171 2.37 15.95 -22.55
CA THR A 171 1.37 16.34 -23.52
C THR A 171 0.74 15.14 -24.19
N GLU A 172 -0.42 15.35 -24.80
CA GLU A 172 -1.08 14.34 -25.66
C GLU A 172 -0.13 13.84 -26.77
N GLU A 173 0.69 14.75 -27.34
CA GLU A 173 1.64 14.39 -28.39
C GLU A 173 2.74 13.44 -27.89
N ASP A 174 3.26 13.63 -26.68
CA ASP A 174 4.24 12.70 -26.09
C ASP A 174 3.68 11.27 -26.01
N VAL A 175 2.41 11.14 -25.61
CA VAL A 175 1.72 9.84 -25.51
C VAL A 175 1.51 9.22 -26.90
N ARG A 176 1.10 10.02 -27.88
CA ARG A 176 0.92 9.58 -29.28
C ARG A 176 2.25 9.14 -29.89
N GLU A 177 3.31 9.87 -29.63
CA GLU A 177 4.66 9.56 -30.10
C GLU A 177 5.15 8.21 -29.56
N VAL A 178 4.94 7.93 -28.29
CA VAL A 178 5.26 6.62 -27.71
C VAL A 178 4.54 5.48 -28.46
N ALA A 179 3.23 5.60 -28.66
CA ALA A 179 2.44 4.59 -29.38
C ALA A 179 2.94 4.43 -30.83
N ARG A 180 3.32 5.53 -31.49
CA ARG A 180 3.86 5.52 -32.86
C ARG A 180 5.20 4.78 -32.93
N GLN A 181 6.13 5.06 -31.99
CA GLN A 181 7.44 4.42 -31.94
C GLN A 181 7.33 2.89 -31.71
N TYR A 182 6.51 2.46 -30.78
CA TYR A 182 6.28 1.05 -30.54
C TYR A 182 5.77 0.34 -31.81
N LYS A 183 4.84 0.98 -32.52
CA LYS A 183 4.31 0.44 -33.78
C LYS A 183 5.35 0.40 -34.89
N GLU A 184 6.19 1.44 -35.04
CA GLU A 184 7.24 1.53 -36.05
C GLU A 184 8.34 0.50 -35.87
N HIS A 185 8.63 0.15 -34.60
CA HIS A 185 9.61 -0.86 -34.25
C HIS A 185 9.03 -2.28 -34.14
N ASP A 186 7.75 -2.46 -34.51
CA ASP A 186 7.04 -3.75 -34.41
C ASP A 186 7.11 -4.36 -33.01
N LEU A 187 7.01 -3.53 -31.99
CA LEU A 187 6.99 -3.91 -30.59
C LEU A 187 5.54 -3.94 -30.06
N PRO A 188 5.17 -4.96 -29.27
CA PRO A 188 3.86 -5.01 -28.64
C PRO A 188 3.71 -3.90 -27.61
N LEU A 189 2.50 -3.33 -27.50
CA LEU A 189 2.16 -2.38 -26.46
C LEU A 189 0.66 -2.53 -26.15
N ASP A 190 0.33 -2.82 -24.91
CA ASP A 190 -1.05 -3.03 -24.49
C ASP A 190 -1.60 -1.84 -23.69
N MET A 191 -0.73 -1.11 -22.98
CA MET A 191 -1.11 0.07 -22.21
C MET A 191 -0.01 1.11 -22.10
N ILE A 192 -0.41 2.37 -21.96
CA ILE A 192 0.46 3.49 -21.60
C ILE A 192 -0.04 4.04 -20.28
N CYS A 193 0.83 4.05 -19.26
CA CYS A 193 0.56 4.68 -17.98
C CYS A 193 0.91 6.17 -18.07
N MET A 194 -0.05 7.03 -17.72
CA MET A 194 0.16 8.46 -17.60
C MET A 194 0.39 8.81 -16.14
N ASP A 195 1.52 9.44 -15.87
CA ASP A 195 1.87 9.99 -14.57
C ASP A 195 1.14 11.33 -14.33
N ILE A 196 1.43 12.02 -13.24
CA ILE A 196 0.71 13.20 -12.72
C ILE A 196 0.59 14.37 -13.70
N GLU A 197 1.38 14.42 -14.77
CA GLU A 197 1.41 15.53 -15.72
C GLU A 197 0.10 15.76 -16.50
N TYR A 198 -0.76 14.75 -16.59
CA TYR A 198 -2.05 14.95 -17.26
C TYR A 198 -3.03 15.78 -16.41
N MET A 199 -2.82 15.83 -15.10
CA MET A 199 -3.66 16.53 -14.15
C MET A 199 -3.48 18.07 -14.25
N GLN A 200 -4.51 18.81 -13.88
CA GLN A 200 -4.41 20.24 -13.63
C GLN A 200 -3.75 20.46 -12.26
N ASP A 201 -2.52 20.97 -12.26
CA ASP A 201 -1.73 21.28 -11.04
C ASP A 201 -1.65 20.09 -10.06
N TYR A 202 -1.57 18.88 -10.60
CA TYR A 202 -1.51 17.61 -9.87
C TYR A 202 -2.73 17.33 -8.96
N ALA A 203 -3.88 17.95 -9.25
CA ALA A 203 -5.12 17.66 -8.54
C ALA A 203 -5.82 16.42 -9.12
N ASP A 204 -6.11 15.45 -8.29
CA ASP A 204 -6.80 14.22 -8.67
C ASP A 204 -8.14 14.50 -9.40
N PHE A 205 -8.49 13.63 -10.34
CA PHE A 205 -9.73 13.67 -11.14
C PHE A 205 -9.85 14.89 -12.05
N THR A 206 -8.78 15.65 -12.27
CA THR A 206 -8.71 16.77 -13.19
C THR A 206 -7.92 16.42 -14.45
N VAL A 207 -8.12 17.19 -15.52
CA VAL A 207 -7.34 17.07 -16.77
C VAL A 207 -6.87 18.45 -17.19
N ASN A 208 -5.59 18.63 -17.40
CA ASN A 208 -5.02 19.85 -17.96
C ASN A 208 -5.37 19.96 -19.45
N LYS A 209 -6.30 20.85 -19.76
CA LYS A 209 -6.86 21.00 -21.12
C LYS A 209 -5.90 21.66 -22.13
N GLU A 210 -4.86 22.32 -21.68
CA GLU A 210 -3.82 22.86 -22.57
C GLU A 210 -2.90 21.75 -23.08
N ARG A 211 -2.57 20.81 -22.22
CA ARG A 211 -1.67 19.69 -22.51
C ARG A 211 -2.38 18.47 -23.07
N PHE A 212 -3.60 18.21 -22.60
CA PHE A 212 -4.49 17.11 -23.04
C PHE A 212 -5.86 17.68 -23.40
N PRO A 213 -5.97 18.33 -24.58
CA PRO A 213 -7.19 19.06 -24.96
C PRO A 213 -8.41 18.15 -25.10
N ASP A 214 -8.22 16.92 -25.58
CA ASP A 214 -9.30 15.94 -25.76
C ASP A 214 -8.86 14.54 -25.32
N LEU A 215 -8.89 14.31 -24.01
CA LEU A 215 -8.55 13.00 -23.44
C LEU A 215 -9.48 11.88 -23.94
N THR A 216 -10.75 12.21 -24.22
CA THR A 216 -11.72 11.24 -24.75
C THR A 216 -11.31 10.75 -26.15
N LYS A 217 -10.92 11.68 -27.01
CA LYS A 217 -10.43 11.34 -28.35
C LYS A 217 -9.11 10.58 -28.29
N LEU A 218 -8.16 11.01 -27.44
CA LEU A 218 -6.87 10.31 -27.24
C LEU A 218 -7.11 8.87 -26.80
N SER A 219 -7.95 8.65 -25.79
CA SER A 219 -8.30 7.31 -25.29
C SER A 219 -8.92 6.43 -26.39
N ALA A 220 -9.87 6.99 -27.17
CA ALA A 220 -10.53 6.27 -28.27
C ALA A 220 -9.54 5.90 -29.40
N ASP A 221 -8.68 6.84 -29.80
CA ASP A 221 -7.67 6.63 -30.86
C ASP A 221 -6.66 5.54 -30.49
N LEU A 222 -6.20 5.52 -29.25
CA LEU A 222 -5.27 4.50 -28.75
C LEU A 222 -5.98 3.15 -28.57
N LYS A 223 -7.19 3.15 -28.06
CA LYS A 223 -8.02 1.95 -27.94
C LYS A 223 -8.27 1.27 -29.29
N ALA A 224 -8.47 2.04 -30.36
CA ALA A 224 -8.60 1.52 -31.73
C ALA A 224 -7.30 0.83 -32.21
N GLN A 225 -6.15 1.16 -31.64
CA GLN A 225 -4.86 0.51 -31.89
C GLN A 225 -4.58 -0.66 -30.93
N GLY A 226 -5.50 -0.99 -30.03
CA GLY A 226 -5.32 -2.02 -29.02
C GLY A 226 -4.67 -1.53 -27.71
N ILE A 227 -4.30 -0.25 -27.61
CA ILE A 227 -3.58 0.33 -26.49
C ILE A 227 -4.57 0.98 -25.51
N ARG A 228 -4.42 0.75 -24.21
CA ARG A 228 -5.21 1.40 -23.15
C ARG A 228 -4.43 2.50 -22.47
N LEU A 229 -5.10 3.62 -22.18
CA LEU A 229 -4.56 4.64 -21.26
C LEU A 229 -4.88 4.24 -19.82
N VAL A 230 -3.88 4.33 -18.96
CA VAL A 230 -3.98 4.02 -17.53
C VAL A 230 -3.41 5.23 -16.75
N PRO A 231 -4.26 6.23 -16.42
CA PRO A 231 -3.82 7.38 -15.66
C PRO A 231 -3.61 7.03 -14.19
N ILE A 232 -2.67 7.73 -13.55
CA ILE A 232 -2.42 7.68 -12.11
C ILE A 232 -3.48 8.45 -11.33
N ILE A 233 -3.76 8.01 -10.09
CA ILE A 233 -4.48 8.75 -9.05
C ILE A 233 -3.66 8.62 -7.77
N ASP A 234 -3.35 9.72 -7.11
CA ASP A 234 -2.41 9.80 -5.98
C ASP A 234 -3.07 9.89 -4.60
N ALA A 235 -4.36 9.75 -4.49
CA ALA A 235 -5.15 9.75 -3.25
C ALA A 235 -4.88 10.91 -2.25
N GLY A 236 -4.24 11.98 -2.68
CA GLY A 236 -3.96 13.20 -1.91
C GLY A 236 -4.74 14.39 -2.44
N VAL A 237 -5.92 14.68 -1.88
CA VAL A 237 -6.82 15.75 -2.37
C VAL A 237 -6.21 17.13 -2.11
N ARG A 238 -5.89 17.85 -3.18
CA ARG A 238 -5.31 19.19 -3.11
C ARG A 238 -6.16 20.14 -2.24
N VAL A 239 -5.50 20.89 -1.37
CA VAL A 239 -6.15 21.94 -0.57
C VAL A 239 -6.40 23.15 -1.46
N ASP A 240 -7.58 23.20 -2.06
CA ASP A 240 -8.02 24.28 -2.95
C ASP A 240 -9.52 24.54 -2.79
N PRO A 241 -9.93 25.76 -2.40
CA PRO A 241 -11.36 26.08 -2.24
C PRO A 241 -12.14 26.08 -3.57
N ASN A 242 -11.46 26.06 -4.72
CA ASN A 242 -12.07 25.97 -6.03
C ASN A 242 -12.18 24.52 -6.54
N ASP A 243 -11.55 23.57 -5.87
CA ASP A 243 -11.67 22.15 -6.18
C ASP A 243 -12.91 21.56 -5.52
N SER A 244 -13.83 21.02 -6.34
CA SER A 244 -15.08 20.42 -5.86
C SER A 244 -14.84 19.16 -5.01
N THR A 245 -13.76 18.42 -5.24
CA THR A 245 -13.40 17.25 -4.44
C THR A 245 -12.96 17.69 -3.04
N CYS A 246 -12.16 18.74 -2.96
CA CYS A 246 -11.72 19.32 -1.71
C CYS A 246 -12.90 19.87 -0.89
N THR A 247 -13.74 20.73 -1.51
CA THR A 247 -14.85 21.39 -0.81
C THR A 247 -15.90 20.39 -0.35
N GLU A 248 -16.30 19.46 -1.20
CA GLU A 248 -17.25 18.40 -0.84
C GLU A 248 -16.72 17.50 0.28
N GLY A 249 -15.43 17.09 0.21
CA GLY A 249 -14.81 16.27 1.24
C GLY A 249 -14.75 16.97 2.61
N LEU A 250 -14.51 18.28 2.63
CA LEU A 250 -14.55 19.09 3.84
C LEU A 250 -15.97 19.19 4.41
N GLU A 251 -16.96 19.54 3.59
CA GLU A 251 -18.36 19.67 4.00
C GLU A 251 -18.91 18.39 4.61
N LYS A 252 -18.58 17.24 4.02
CA LYS A 252 -19.01 15.92 4.49
C LYS A 252 -18.13 15.34 5.59
N GLY A 253 -17.01 16.00 5.92
CA GLY A 253 -16.07 15.54 6.93
C GLY A 253 -15.40 14.20 6.56
N TYR A 254 -15.04 14.01 5.30
CA TYR A 254 -14.54 12.77 4.74
C TYR A 254 -13.02 12.60 4.84
N PHE A 255 -12.31 13.63 5.32
CA PHE A 255 -10.87 13.58 5.48
C PHE A 255 -10.45 13.09 6.86
N CYS A 256 -9.28 12.46 6.93
CA CYS A 256 -8.59 12.12 8.16
C CYS A 256 -8.37 13.36 9.01
N LYS A 257 -8.36 13.21 10.34
CA LYS A 257 -8.34 14.32 11.29
C LYS A 257 -7.17 14.24 12.25
N LYS A 258 -6.66 15.38 12.66
CA LYS A 258 -5.70 15.51 13.76
C LYS A 258 -6.35 15.24 15.13
N ALA A 259 -5.52 15.17 16.18
CA ALA A 259 -6.00 14.94 17.55
C ALA A 259 -7.05 15.94 18.01
N ASP A 260 -6.99 17.19 17.57
CA ASP A 260 -7.93 18.26 17.89
C ASP A 260 -9.25 18.20 17.08
N GLY A 261 -9.38 17.25 16.15
CA GLY A 261 -10.57 17.11 15.32
C GLY A 261 -10.54 17.92 14.02
N THR A 262 -9.53 18.75 13.80
CA THR A 262 -9.35 19.48 12.54
C THR A 262 -8.82 18.54 11.43
N PRO A 263 -9.09 18.81 10.13
CA PRO A 263 -8.55 18.02 9.05
C PRO A 263 -7.02 17.96 9.09
N PHE A 264 -6.47 16.78 8.85
CA PHE A 264 -5.03 16.59 8.72
C PHE A 264 -4.57 17.09 7.37
N VAL A 265 -3.46 17.83 7.34
CA VAL A 265 -2.82 18.35 6.12
C VAL A 265 -1.37 17.94 6.10
N ALA A 266 -0.94 17.38 4.95
CA ALA A 266 0.46 17.13 4.68
C ALA A 266 0.76 17.45 3.22
N ALA A 267 2.04 17.39 2.82
CA ALA A 267 2.46 17.67 1.47
C ALA A 267 2.62 16.39 0.66
N VAL A 268 2.09 16.42 -0.56
CA VAL A 268 2.35 15.49 -1.65
C VAL A 268 2.52 16.29 -2.95
N TRP A 269 2.38 15.69 -4.13
CA TRP A 269 2.65 16.38 -5.40
C TRP A 269 1.90 17.70 -5.61
N PRO A 270 0.59 17.85 -5.32
CA PRO A 270 -0.10 19.12 -5.45
C PRO A 270 0.29 20.16 -4.38
N GLY A 271 1.24 19.87 -3.52
CA GLY A 271 1.56 20.66 -2.33
C GLY A 271 0.71 20.23 -1.12
N LYS A 272 0.00 21.17 -0.49
CA LYS A 272 -0.89 20.82 0.64
C LYS A 272 -2.05 19.95 0.16
N ALA A 273 -2.25 18.82 0.84
CA ALA A 273 -3.33 17.89 0.55
C ALA A 273 -4.05 17.40 1.82
N TYR A 274 -5.32 17.08 1.66
CA TYR A 274 -6.11 16.30 2.61
C TYR A 274 -6.09 14.83 2.20
N PHE A 275 -6.25 13.92 3.16
CA PHE A 275 -6.26 12.48 2.95
C PHE A 275 -7.63 11.91 3.27
N ALA A 276 -8.24 11.22 2.32
CA ALA A 276 -9.54 10.61 2.48
C ALA A 276 -9.51 9.49 3.54
N ASP A 277 -10.52 9.44 4.41
CA ASP A 277 -10.64 8.44 5.47
C ASP A 277 -11.21 7.13 4.91
N PHE A 278 -10.40 6.38 4.18
CA PHE A 278 -10.80 5.14 3.50
C PHE A 278 -11.23 4.00 4.43
N LEU A 279 -11.07 4.12 5.75
CA LEU A 279 -11.66 3.16 6.69
C LEU A 279 -13.20 3.27 6.75
N ARG A 280 -13.76 4.35 6.24
CA ARG A 280 -15.19 4.61 6.18
C ARG A 280 -15.77 4.20 4.83
N PRO A 281 -16.76 3.28 4.78
CA PRO A 281 -17.35 2.81 3.53
C PRO A 281 -17.91 3.93 2.66
N GLU A 282 -18.58 4.92 3.26
CA GLU A 282 -19.15 6.06 2.55
C GLU A 282 -18.08 6.96 1.89
N VAL A 283 -16.88 7.01 2.46
CA VAL A 283 -15.75 7.75 1.88
C VAL A 283 -15.17 7.00 0.68
N ARG A 284 -15.06 5.67 0.78
CA ARG A 284 -14.65 4.84 -0.37
C ARG A 284 -15.63 4.98 -1.54
N GLU A 285 -16.93 4.95 -1.26
CA GLU A 285 -17.96 5.13 -2.28
C GLU A 285 -17.87 6.52 -2.92
N TRP A 286 -17.77 7.58 -2.09
CA TRP A 286 -17.62 8.95 -2.56
C TRP A 286 -16.38 9.12 -3.44
N PHE A 287 -15.22 8.66 -2.99
CA PHE A 287 -13.97 8.77 -3.73
C PHE A 287 -14.01 7.94 -5.02
N GLY A 288 -14.59 6.74 -4.95
CA GLY A 288 -14.81 5.89 -6.13
C GLY A 288 -15.69 6.56 -7.20
N HIS A 289 -16.71 7.32 -6.81
CA HIS A 289 -17.53 8.07 -7.76
C HIS A 289 -16.75 9.19 -8.49
N LYS A 290 -15.67 9.72 -7.91
CA LYS A 290 -14.83 10.74 -8.58
C LYS A 290 -14.12 10.22 -9.83
N TYR A 291 -13.80 8.91 -9.86
CA TYR A 291 -13.23 8.28 -11.06
C TYR A 291 -14.09 8.45 -12.31
N LYS A 292 -15.37 8.79 -12.14
CA LYS A 292 -16.29 9.04 -13.26
C LYS A 292 -15.78 10.14 -14.20
N ALA A 293 -15.06 11.13 -13.69
CA ALA A 293 -14.44 12.17 -14.50
C ALA A 293 -13.49 11.63 -15.58
N LEU A 294 -12.86 10.48 -15.33
CA LEU A 294 -11.94 9.83 -16.26
C LEU A 294 -12.59 8.65 -17.00
N THR A 295 -13.44 7.87 -16.32
CA THR A 295 -14.15 6.77 -17.00
C THR A 295 -15.10 7.28 -18.10
N ASP A 296 -15.69 8.46 -17.94
CA ASP A 296 -16.48 9.12 -18.99
C ASP A 296 -15.64 9.53 -20.22
N CYS A 297 -14.31 9.63 -20.05
CA CYS A 297 -13.36 9.82 -21.15
C CYS A 297 -12.92 8.48 -21.81
N GLY A 298 -13.51 7.34 -21.40
CA GLY A 298 -13.18 6.03 -21.96
C GLY A 298 -11.99 5.33 -21.30
N ILE A 299 -11.54 5.80 -20.15
CA ILE A 299 -10.51 5.13 -19.34
C ILE A 299 -11.09 3.86 -18.73
N GLU A 300 -10.37 2.74 -18.86
CA GLU A 300 -10.81 1.41 -18.43
C GLU A 300 -9.93 0.80 -17.30
N GLY A 301 -8.86 1.48 -16.93
CA GLY A 301 -7.95 1.06 -15.85
C GLY A 301 -7.22 2.24 -15.26
N PHE A 302 -6.76 2.08 -14.02
CA PHE A 302 -6.10 3.13 -13.25
C PHE A 302 -4.86 2.58 -12.56
N TRP A 303 -3.87 3.44 -12.39
CA TRP A 303 -2.75 3.24 -11.49
C TRP A 303 -3.06 4.04 -10.22
N ASN A 304 -3.27 3.33 -9.09
CA ASN A 304 -3.41 3.98 -7.79
C ASN A 304 -2.04 3.99 -7.12
N ASP A 305 -1.52 5.17 -6.86
CA ASP A 305 -0.23 5.39 -6.22
C ASP A 305 -0.39 6.23 -4.95
N MET A 306 0.65 6.30 -4.14
CA MET A 306 0.73 7.10 -2.92
C MET A 306 -0.42 6.87 -1.91
N ASN A 307 -0.98 5.69 -1.92
CA ASN A 307 -2.18 5.32 -1.17
C ASN A 307 -1.91 4.67 0.19
N GLU A 308 -0.67 4.67 0.68
CA GLU A 308 -0.28 4.21 2.04
C GLU A 308 -0.89 5.06 3.19
N PRO A 309 -1.15 6.37 3.14
CA PRO A 309 -0.77 7.39 2.17
C PRO A 309 0.73 7.72 2.23
N ALA A 310 1.35 7.97 1.08
CA ALA A 310 2.70 8.55 1.07
C ALA A 310 2.63 10.02 1.48
N ILE A 311 3.51 10.44 2.37
CA ILE A 311 3.58 11.80 2.89
C ILE A 311 5.01 12.31 2.73
N PHE A 312 5.19 13.37 1.93
CA PHE A 312 6.51 13.98 1.83
C PHE A 312 6.92 14.61 3.16
N TYR A 313 6.04 15.40 3.75
CA TYR A 313 6.20 15.93 5.11
C TYR A 313 4.87 16.45 5.65
N ALA A 314 4.68 16.36 6.97
CA ALA A 314 3.61 17.06 7.66
C ALA A 314 3.99 18.53 7.93
N GLU A 315 3.02 19.43 7.93
CA GLU A 315 3.25 20.88 8.12
C GLU A 315 3.95 21.17 9.46
N GLU A 316 3.59 20.48 10.53
CA GLU A 316 4.20 20.63 11.84
C GLU A 316 5.69 20.26 11.84
N ARG A 317 6.06 19.18 11.14
CA ARG A 317 7.47 18.75 10.99
C ARG A 317 8.27 19.79 10.22
N LEU A 318 7.74 20.27 9.10
CA LEU A 318 8.40 21.28 8.27
C LEU A 318 8.71 22.54 9.08
N LYS A 319 7.73 23.03 9.86
CA LYS A 319 7.90 24.20 10.76
C LYS A 319 8.99 23.96 11.80
N LYS A 320 9.04 22.77 12.43
CA LYS A 320 10.08 22.38 13.38
C LYS A 320 11.46 22.34 12.71
N THR A 321 11.55 21.75 11.53
CA THR A 321 12.81 21.65 10.78
C THR A 321 13.35 23.03 10.41
N PHE A 322 12.51 23.94 9.90
CA PHE A 322 12.93 25.31 9.62
C PHE A 322 13.40 26.07 10.85
N ALA A 323 12.71 25.93 11.98
CA ALA A 323 13.15 26.54 13.23
C ALA A 323 14.51 26.00 13.71
N GLN A 324 14.77 24.72 13.51
CA GLN A 324 16.07 24.10 13.79
C GLN A 324 17.15 24.61 12.83
N ILE A 325 16.88 24.68 11.52
CA ILE A 325 17.81 25.20 10.51
C ILE A 325 18.17 26.67 10.86
N GLU A 326 17.20 27.50 11.20
CA GLU A 326 17.44 28.89 11.62
C GLU A 326 18.35 28.96 12.86
N LYS A 327 18.14 28.08 13.83
CA LYS A 327 19.01 28.00 15.01
C LYS A 327 20.45 27.60 14.62
N TYR A 328 20.61 26.60 13.74
CA TYR A 328 21.93 26.14 13.29
C TYR A 328 22.63 27.18 12.40
N SER A 329 21.91 27.96 11.60
CA SER A 329 22.49 29.02 10.76
C SER A 329 23.21 30.10 11.54
N LYS A 330 22.93 30.23 12.85
CA LYS A 330 23.56 31.18 13.76
C LYS A 330 24.81 30.62 14.45
N GLN A 331 25.19 29.37 14.20
CA GLN A 331 26.36 28.69 14.77
C GLN A 331 27.52 28.67 13.76
N ASN A 332 28.71 28.32 14.24
CA ASN A 332 29.83 28.07 13.35
C ASN A 332 29.55 26.88 12.43
N LEU A 333 29.80 27.10 11.13
CA LEU A 333 29.62 26.05 10.12
C LEU A 333 30.86 25.13 10.11
N ASP A 334 30.67 23.90 10.58
CA ASP A 334 31.66 22.83 10.60
C ASP A 334 31.07 21.49 10.13
N ILE A 335 31.85 20.42 10.21
CA ILE A 335 31.39 19.10 9.77
C ILE A 335 30.21 18.58 10.60
N SER A 336 30.12 18.97 11.88
CA SER A 336 29.01 18.53 12.74
C SER A 336 27.71 19.25 12.40
N SER A 337 27.76 20.53 12.05
CA SER A 337 26.59 21.28 11.57
C SER A 337 26.12 20.79 10.20
N PHE A 338 27.03 20.37 9.31
CA PHE A 338 26.70 19.73 8.04
C PHE A 338 26.01 18.37 8.28
N GLY A 339 26.57 17.54 9.17
CA GLY A 339 25.95 16.27 9.55
C GLY A 339 24.56 16.42 10.16
N ALA A 340 24.38 17.42 11.04
CA ALA A 340 23.08 17.75 11.62
C ALA A 340 22.07 18.21 10.55
N PHE A 341 22.48 19.05 9.60
CA PHE A 341 21.64 19.52 8.51
C PHE A 341 21.20 18.36 7.60
N THR A 342 22.11 17.51 7.17
CA THR A 342 21.81 16.36 6.31
C THR A 342 20.89 15.36 7.03
N GLY A 343 21.08 15.14 8.33
CA GLY A 343 20.19 14.33 9.16
C GLY A 343 18.77 14.90 9.22
N MET A 344 18.62 16.20 9.48
CA MET A 344 17.30 16.86 9.49
C MET A 344 16.57 16.78 8.15
N VAL A 345 17.29 16.92 7.04
CA VAL A 345 16.71 16.81 5.70
C VAL A 345 16.29 15.35 5.42
N ALA A 346 17.12 14.38 5.80
CA ALA A 346 16.79 12.96 5.63
C ALA A 346 15.55 12.53 6.43
N GLU A 347 15.34 13.11 7.62
CA GLU A 347 14.18 12.83 8.45
C GLU A 347 12.90 13.56 8.01
N LEU A 348 13.00 14.51 7.08
CA LEU A 348 11.87 15.33 6.70
C LEU A 348 10.86 14.57 5.86
N SER A 349 11.33 13.74 4.92
CA SER A 349 10.49 13.02 3.97
C SER A 349 10.13 11.61 4.45
N ASN A 350 8.88 11.20 4.23
CA ASN A 350 8.36 9.85 4.54
C ASN A 350 8.64 9.40 5.98
N ASN A 351 8.52 10.32 6.94
CA ASN A 351 8.84 10.02 8.33
C ASN A 351 7.70 9.25 9.02
N GLU A 352 7.98 8.08 9.56
CA GLU A 352 7.01 7.24 10.27
C GLU A 352 6.22 7.97 11.38
N ASN A 353 6.81 9.01 11.99
CA ASN A 353 6.11 9.78 13.01
C ASN A 353 5.04 10.72 12.44
N ASP A 354 5.07 11.05 11.15
CA ASP A 354 4.03 11.88 10.53
C ASP A 354 2.74 11.08 10.34
N TYR A 355 2.83 9.77 10.13
CA TYR A 355 1.68 8.86 10.08
C TYR A 355 0.95 8.74 11.42
N LYS A 356 1.62 9.03 12.54
CA LYS A 356 1.02 9.03 13.89
C LYS A 356 0.28 10.32 14.23
N LEU A 357 0.29 11.34 13.34
CA LEU A 357 -0.34 12.63 13.58
C LEU A 357 -1.84 12.65 13.25
N PHE A 358 -2.33 11.68 12.50
CA PHE A 358 -3.72 11.69 12.07
C PHE A 358 -4.50 10.43 12.46
N TYR A 359 -5.81 10.53 12.38
CA TYR A 359 -6.76 9.55 12.85
C TYR A 359 -7.85 9.30 11.82
N HIS A 360 -8.30 8.06 11.78
CA HIS A 360 -9.50 7.61 11.10
C HIS A 360 -10.69 7.62 12.05
N ASN A 361 -11.87 7.93 11.53
CA ASN A 361 -13.11 7.93 12.29
C ASN A 361 -13.97 6.73 11.84
N THR A 362 -13.83 5.62 12.53
CA THR A 362 -14.57 4.39 12.24
C THR A 362 -15.83 4.25 13.09
N LYS A 363 -16.68 3.29 12.78
CA LYS A 363 -17.85 2.94 13.62
C LYS A 363 -17.45 2.43 15.01
N GLN A 364 -16.25 1.86 15.15
CA GLN A 364 -15.68 1.37 16.41
C GLN A 364 -15.03 2.51 17.22
N GLY A 365 -14.94 3.70 16.68
CA GLY A 365 -14.34 4.85 17.32
C GLY A 365 -13.22 5.49 16.50
N ARG A 366 -12.48 6.36 17.15
CA ARG A 366 -11.36 7.07 16.56
C ARG A 366 -10.08 6.24 16.68
N MET A 367 -9.41 5.99 15.56
CA MET A 367 -8.17 5.21 15.49
C MET A 367 -7.04 6.05 14.91
N ARG A 368 -5.86 5.99 15.55
CA ARG A 368 -4.65 6.58 14.99
C ARG A 368 -4.22 5.78 13.76
N HIS A 369 -3.64 6.44 12.77
CA HIS A 369 -3.08 5.77 11.61
C HIS A 369 -1.78 5.07 12.01
N ASP A 370 -1.87 3.80 12.32
CA ASP A 370 -0.74 2.88 12.53
C ASP A 370 -0.84 1.69 11.56
N LEU A 371 -1.73 1.79 10.55
CA LEU A 371 -2.16 0.68 9.72
C LEU A 371 -1.70 0.85 8.28
N SER A 372 -1.30 -0.24 7.65
CA SER A 372 -1.14 -0.28 6.19
C SER A 372 -2.51 -0.28 5.51
N LEU A 373 -2.77 0.67 4.60
CA LEU A 373 -4.04 0.75 3.85
C LEU A 373 -4.27 -0.44 2.91
N ILE A 374 -3.25 -1.23 2.60
CA ILE A 374 -3.36 -2.40 1.71
C ILE A 374 -4.22 -3.52 2.32
N HIS A 375 -4.43 -3.49 3.63
CA HIS A 375 -5.32 -4.45 4.29
C HIS A 375 -6.78 -3.96 4.43
N ILE A 376 -7.14 -2.86 3.76
CA ILE A 376 -8.49 -2.29 3.84
C ILE A 376 -9.23 -2.49 2.50
#